data_a757f83d71b34e80dd41a58ddbb1cc48
#
_entry.id   a757f83d71b34e80dd41a58ddbb1cc48
#
_cell.length_a   1.000
_cell.length_b   1.000
_cell.length_c   1.000
_cell.angle_alpha   90.00
_cell.angle_beta   90.00
_cell.angle_gamma   90.00
#
_symmetry.space_group_name_H-M   'P 1'
#
loop_
_entity.id
_entity.type
_entity.pdbx_description
1 polymer ?
#
loop_
_entity_poly.entity_id
_entity_poly.type
_entity_poly.pdbx_seq_one_letter_code
_entity_poly.pdbx_strand_id
1 'polypeptide(L)'
;FLPDETLLMTSGEGFEHREDAQSLTSELGKVLRFDVDGKPRGLAGKGPNTRTRIWSYGHRNPQGLVHIPETDEVLLHEHGPRGGDELNRVFRGENYGWPLVTYGVDYSGAYVSPFQRAEGIREPLWTWTPSIAPSGMAWYNGSRFPAWRSSLFVGALVNREVRRLEFRNGVVQREEALFAELDERIRDLRVFDDRIFILTDSELGRLIEVLPH
;
A
#
# COMPACT_ATOMS: atom_id res chain seq x y z
N PHE A 1 3.17 -0.80 13.68
CA PHE A 1 3.55 -1.89 14.61
C PHE A 1 2.58 -3.05 14.43
N LEU A 2 3.07 -4.27 14.64
CA LEU A 2 2.29 -5.49 14.67
C LEU A 2 1.99 -5.91 16.12
N PRO A 3 1.02 -6.83 16.35
CA PRO A 3 0.66 -7.29 17.71
C PRO A 3 1.81 -7.95 18.48
N ASP A 4 2.83 -8.44 17.79
CA ASP A 4 4.04 -9.03 18.38
C ASP A 4 5.15 -8.00 18.66
N GLU A 5 4.78 -6.71 18.74
CA GLU A 5 5.66 -5.57 19.00
C GLU A 5 6.74 -5.35 17.93
N THR A 6 6.63 -5.97 16.76
CA THR A 6 7.54 -5.69 15.65
C THR A 6 7.04 -4.53 14.79
N LEU A 7 7.96 -3.88 14.07
CA LEU A 7 7.70 -2.79 13.14
C LEU A 7 7.89 -3.28 11.70
N LEU A 8 6.92 -3.01 10.83
CA LEU A 8 7.10 -3.06 9.39
C LEU A 8 7.40 -1.66 8.85
N MET A 9 8.36 -1.60 7.94
CA MET A 9 8.77 -0.38 7.25
C MET A 9 8.84 -0.66 5.75
N THR A 10 8.35 0.25 4.93
CA THR A 10 8.43 0.16 3.46
C THR A 10 9.59 0.97 2.91
N SER A 11 10.20 0.48 1.85
CA SER A 11 11.23 1.18 1.08
C SER A 11 10.89 1.08 -0.41
N GLY A 12 10.83 2.22 -1.09
CA GLY A 12 10.70 2.26 -2.56
C GLY A 12 12.01 1.89 -3.26
N GLU A 13 11.95 1.70 -4.57
CA GLU A 13 13.10 1.30 -5.39
C GLU A 13 14.01 2.47 -5.79
N GLY A 14 13.64 3.71 -5.44
CA GLY A 14 14.45 4.90 -5.70
C GLY A 14 14.43 5.39 -7.14
N PHE A 15 13.42 4.98 -7.93
CA PHE A 15 13.15 5.37 -9.31
C PHE A 15 14.16 4.84 -10.35
N GLU A 16 15.46 4.95 -10.07
CA GLU A 16 16.53 4.52 -10.99
C GLU A 16 17.07 3.12 -10.67
N HIS A 17 16.62 2.51 -9.56
CA HIS A 17 17.12 1.23 -9.06
C HIS A 17 16.06 0.11 -9.12
N ARG A 18 15.25 0.10 -10.18
CA ARG A 18 14.13 -0.83 -10.33
C ARG A 18 14.51 -2.30 -10.18
N GLU A 19 15.70 -2.68 -10.67
CA GLU A 19 16.21 -4.04 -10.61
C GLU A 19 16.53 -4.48 -9.17
N ASP A 20 16.89 -3.53 -8.31
CA ASP A 20 17.15 -3.78 -6.90
C ASP A 20 15.91 -4.27 -6.14
N ALA A 21 14.71 -3.99 -6.64
CA ALA A 21 13.48 -4.49 -6.06
C ALA A 21 13.43 -6.03 -6.00
N GLN A 22 14.07 -6.71 -6.97
CA GLN A 22 14.18 -8.17 -7.02
C GLN A 22 15.40 -8.73 -6.25
N SER A 23 16.39 -7.89 -5.94
CA SER A 23 17.59 -8.33 -5.25
C SER A 23 17.37 -8.47 -3.74
N LEU A 24 17.62 -9.65 -3.18
CA LEU A 24 17.58 -9.86 -1.72
C LEU A 24 18.82 -9.33 -0.99
N THR A 25 19.80 -8.77 -1.70
CA THR A 25 20.97 -8.10 -1.15
C THR A 25 20.80 -6.58 -1.03
N SER A 26 19.72 -6.03 -1.61
CA SER A 26 19.31 -4.62 -1.53
C SER A 26 18.08 -4.47 -0.65
N GLU A 27 17.94 -3.32 -0.01
CA GLU A 27 16.76 -2.95 0.78
C GLU A 27 15.77 -2.07 -0.01
N LEU A 28 16.08 -1.77 -1.26
CA LEU A 28 15.21 -1.00 -2.16
C LEU A 28 14.06 -1.90 -2.70
N GLY A 29 12.86 -1.35 -2.75
CA GLY A 29 11.67 -2.07 -3.20
C GLY A 29 11.26 -3.20 -2.25
N LYS A 30 11.22 -2.93 -0.95
CA LYS A 30 10.99 -3.93 0.11
C LYS A 30 9.95 -3.51 1.14
N VAL A 31 9.36 -4.49 1.77
CA VAL A 31 8.88 -4.36 3.15
C VAL A 31 9.95 -4.95 4.07
N LEU A 32 10.35 -4.19 5.06
CA LEU A 32 11.37 -4.55 6.05
C LEU A 32 10.70 -4.76 7.40
N ARG A 33 11.25 -5.68 8.24
CA ARG A 33 10.73 -5.96 9.58
C ARG A 33 11.84 -5.90 10.64
N PHE A 34 11.50 -5.25 11.74
CA PHE A 34 12.38 -5.01 12.87
C PHE A 34 11.65 -5.31 14.20
N ASP A 35 12.39 -5.63 15.24
CA ASP A 35 11.88 -5.48 16.61
C ASP A 35 11.98 -4.04 17.10
N VAL A 36 11.52 -3.80 18.31
CA VAL A 36 11.54 -2.45 18.94
C VAL A 36 12.94 -1.91 19.17
N ASP A 37 13.95 -2.77 19.23
CA ASP A 37 15.37 -2.37 19.34
C ASP A 37 16.03 -2.15 17.97
N GLY A 38 15.29 -2.26 16.88
CA GLY A 38 15.78 -2.13 15.50
C GLY A 38 16.53 -3.35 14.97
N LYS A 39 16.45 -4.51 15.67
CA LYS A 39 17.08 -5.73 15.19
C LYS A 39 16.23 -6.35 14.07
N PRO A 40 16.88 -6.93 13.04
CA PRO A 40 16.18 -7.58 11.92
C PRO A 40 15.26 -8.72 12.36
N ARG A 41 14.03 -8.77 11.79
CA ARG A 41 13.02 -9.82 12.01
C ARG A 41 12.40 -10.33 10.69
N GLY A 42 13.07 -10.11 9.56
CA GLY A 42 12.60 -10.52 8.24
C GLY A 42 12.98 -11.96 7.88
N LEU A 43 13.46 -12.15 6.65
CA LEU A 43 13.84 -13.43 6.10
C LEU A 43 15.19 -13.87 6.66
N ALA A 44 15.27 -15.09 7.19
CA ALA A 44 16.52 -15.75 7.47
C ALA A 44 16.71 -16.91 6.46
N GLY A 45 17.93 -17.05 5.91
CA GLY A 45 18.32 -18.28 5.23
C GLY A 45 17.94 -18.43 3.75
N LYS A 46 17.51 -17.39 3.06
CA LYS A 46 17.31 -17.45 1.57
C LYS A 46 18.61 -17.30 0.75
N GLY A 47 19.77 -17.40 1.41
CA GLY A 47 21.09 -17.34 0.78
C GLY A 47 22.10 -16.58 1.64
N PRO A 48 23.41 -16.72 1.37
CA PRO A 48 24.46 -16.20 2.24
C PRO A 48 24.48 -14.66 2.36
N ASN A 49 23.92 -13.95 1.38
CA ASN A 49 23.90 -12.49 1.33
C ASN A 49 22.52 -11.87 1.49
N THR A 50 21.49 -12.67 1.83
CA THR A 50 20.13 -12.12 2.04
C THR A 50 20.10 -11.18 3.23
N ARG A 51 19.54 -9.98 3.03
CA ARG A 51 19.33 -9.02 4.12
C ARG A 51 18.27 -9.54 5.08
N THR A 52 18.64 -9.80 6.30
CA THR A 52 17.80 -10.48 7.31
C THR A 52 16.59 -9.65 7.78
N ARG A 53 16.52 -8.38 7.39
CA ARG A 53 15.39 -7.50 7.67
C ARG A 53 14.29 -7.50 6.59
N ILE A 54 14.56 -8.08 5.41
CA ILE A 54 13.55 -8.16 4.34
C ILE A 54 12.39 -9.04 4.78
N TRP A 55 11.15 -8.50 4.67
CA TRP A 55 9.91 -9.23 4.90
C TRP A 55 9.29 -9.71 3.57
N SER A 56 9.14 -8.78 2.60
CA SER A 56 8.73 -9.05 1.22
C SER A 56 9.52 -8.19 0.25
N TYR A 57 9.46 -8.48 -1.04
CA TYR A 57 10.26 -7.82 -2.06
C TYR A 57 9.51 -7.67 -3.39
N GLY A 58 10.11 -6.97 -4.35
CA GLY A 58 9.48 -6.71 -5.63
C GLY A 58 8.42 -5.60 -5.59
N HIS A 59 8.60 -4.63 -4.68
CA HIS A 59 7.78 -3.44 -4.58
C HIS A 59 8.40 -2.28 -5.37
N ARG A 60 7.53 -1.43 -5.96
CA ARG A 60 8.00 -0.24 -6.67
C ARG A 60 8.10 0.98 -5.76
N ASN A 61 6.97 1.49 -5.33
CA ASN A 61 6.89 2.73 -4.55
C ASN A 61 5.75 2.66 -3.53
N PRO A 62 5.91 1.92 -2.45
CA PRO A 62 4.93 1.82 -1.37
C PRO A 62 4.63 3.17 -0.73
N GLN A 63 3.35 3.48 -0.51
CA GLN A 63 2.90 4.73 0.10
C GLN A 63 2.06 4.52 1.34
N GLY A 64 1.36 3.40 1.46
CA GLY A 64 0.55 3.07 2.62
C GLY A 64 0.74 1.62 3.06
N LEU A 65 0.71 1.42 4.38
CA LEU A 65 0.79 0.11 5.03
C LEU A 65 -0.16 0.10 6.22
N VAL A 66 -1.05 -0.88 6.29
CA VAL A 66 -1.99 -1.04 7.41
C VAL A 66 -2.07 -2.51 7.83
N HIS A 67 -2.13 -2.73 9.15
CA HIS A 67 -2.46 -4.02 9.75
C HIS A 67 -3.97 -4.07 10.03
N ILE A 68 -4.62 -5.18 9.67
CA ILE A 68 -6.03 -5.47 9.96
C ILE A 68 -6.10 -6.36 11.20
N PRO A 69 -6.51 -5.84 12.37
CA PRO A 69 -6.46 -6.59 13.62
C PRO A 69 -7.34 -7.86 13.62
N GLU A 70 -8.48 -7.82 12.90
CA GLU A 70 -9.46 -8.90 12.89
C GLU A 70 -8.97 -10.16 12.18
N THR A 71 -8.06 -10.02 11.22
CA THR A 71 -7.56 -11.13 10.40
C THR A 71 -6.06 -11.34 10.49
N ASP A 72 -5.36 -10.45 11.23
CA ASP A 72 -3.89 -10.37 11.29
C ASP A 72 -3.23 -10.20 9.90
N GLU A 73 -3.95 -9.58 8.97
CA GLU A 73 -3.46 -9.32 7.63
C GLU A 73 -2.77 -7.96 7.53
N VAL A 74 -1.80 -7.86 6.66
CA VAL A 74 -1.13 -6.61 6.31
C VAL A 74 -1.46 -6.24 4.88
N LEU A 75 -2.01 -5.05 4.67
CA LEU A 75 -2.25 -4.48 3.36
C LEU A 75 -1.24 -3.37 3.07
N LEU A 76 -0.83 -3.29 1.82
CA LEU A 76 0.08 -2.28 1.30
C LEU A 76 -0.47 -1.78 -0.02
N HIS A 77 -0.45 -0.48 -0.25
CA HIS A 77 -0.61 0.05 -1.59
C HIS A 77 0.65 0.76 -2.06
N GLU A 78 0.82 0.78 -3.37
CA GLU A 78 1.99 1.36 -4.00
C GLU A 78 1.64 2.02 -5.34
N HIS A 79 2.45 3.02 -5.72
CA HIS A 79 2.36 3.62 -7.05
C HIS A 79 2.94 2.68 -8.10
N GLY A 80 2.18 2.44 -9.16
CA GLY A 80 2.71 1.98 -10.43
C GLY A 80 3.53 3.06 -11.14
N PRO A 81 4.06 2.79 -12.34
CA PRO A 81 4.67 3.84 -13.16
C PRO A 81 3.59 4.79 -13.71
N ARG A 82 3.25 4.72 -14.98
CA ARG A 82 2.11 5.44 -15.54
C ARG A 82 0.89 4.51 -15.52
N GLY A 83 0.04 4.62 -14.50
CA GLY A 83 -1.02 3.66 -14.19
C GLY A 83 -0.50 2.41 -13.48
N GLY A 84 -1.40 1.50 -13.13
CA GLY A 84 -1.08 0.25 -12.44
C GLY A 84 -0.64 0.45 -11.00
N ASP A 85 -1.22 1.42 -10.28
CA ASP A 85 -1.12 1.46 -8.82
C ASP A 85 -1.76 0.20 -8.26
N GLU A 86 -1.24 -0.33 -7.17
CA GLU A 86 -1.63 -1.63 -6.65
C GLU A 86 -2.02 -1.58 -5.17
N LEU A 87 -2.99 -2.40 -4.80
CA LEU A 87 -3.24 -2.79 -3.42
C LEU A 87 -2.85 -4.25 -3.26
N ASN A 88 -1.93 -4.52 -2.37
CA ASN A 88 -1.34 -5.82 -2.12
C ASN A 88 -1.64 -6.32 -0.71
N ARG A 89 -1.89 -7.63 -0.55
CA ARG A 89 -1.84 -8.31 0.75
C ARG A 89 -0.43 -8.85 0.93
N VAL A 90 0.26 -8.38 2.00
CA VAL A 90 1.69 -8.64 2.19
C VAL A 90 1.91 -9.91 3.01
N PHE A 91 2.65 -10.84 2.44
CA PHE A 91 3.08 -12.06 3.10
C PHE A 91 4.61 -12.14 3.21
N ARG A 92 5.06 -12.84 4.26
CA ARG A 92 6.48 -13.07 4.48
C ARG A 92 7.10 -13.90 3.37
N GLY A 93 8.16 -13.36 2.75
CA GLY A 93 8.97 -14.07 1.77
C GLY A 93 8.44 -14.05 0.34
N GLU A 94 7.33 -13.36 0.11
CA GLU A 94 6.69 -13.29 -1.18
C GLU A 94 7.25 -12.18 -2.06
N ASN A 95 7.17 -12.40 -3.39
CA ASN A 95 7.57 -11.48 -4.44
C ASN A 95 6.33 -10.79 -5.04
N TYR A 96 6.35 -9.47 -5.12
CA TYR A 96 5.27 -8.63 -5.67
C TYR A 96 5.53 -8.15 -7.11
N GLY A 97 6.66 -8.58 -7.68
CA GLY A 97 6.87 -8.63 -9.11
C GLY A 97 7.58 -7.46 -9.75
N TRP A 98 7.58 -6.27 -9.18
CA TRP A 98 8.27 -5.14 -9.79
C TRP A 98 9.78 -5.41 -9.97
N PRO A 99 10.40 -5.11 -11.13
CA PRO A 99 9.81 -4.63 -12.40
C PRO A 99 9.46 -5.75 -13.40
N LEU A 100 9.53 -7.04 -13.01
CA LEU A 100 9.30 -8.20 -13.88
C LEU A 100 7.88 -8.27 -14.41
N VAL A 101 6.91 -7.83 -13.60
CA VAL A 101 5.49 -7.68 -13.97
C VAL A 101 4.99 -6.30 -13.52
N THR A 102 4.06 -5.72 -14.27
CA THR A 102 3.39 -4.47 -13.90
C THR A 102 2.12 -4.26 -14.73
N TYR A 103 1.14 -3.56 -14.17
CA TYR A 103 -0.08 -3.14 -14.86
C TYR A 103 0.04 -1.74 -15.50
N GLY A 104 1.16 -1.06 -15.30
CA GLY A 104 1.43 0.25 -15.87
C GLY A 104 2.48 0.23 -16.99
N VAL A 105 2.70 1.39 -17.58
CA VAL A 105 3.73 1.62 -18.59
C VAL A 105 4.71 2.67 -18.10
N ASP A 106 5.91 2.70 -18.66
CA ASP A 106 6.89 3.76 -18.36
C ASP A 106 6.33 5.15 -18.65
N TYR A 107 6.83 6.19 -17.99
CA TYR A 107 6.43 7.57 -18.25
C TYR A 107 6.71 8.03 -19.68
N SER A 108 7.70 7.44 -20.35
CA SER A 108 7.98 7.61 -21.79
C SER A 108 6.91 6.97 -22.69
N GLY A 109 6.05 6.10 -22.14
CA GLY A 109 5.09 5.29 -22.88
C GLY A 109 5.63 3.92 -23.30
N ALA A 110 6.89 3.62 -23.04
CA ALA A 110 7.49 2.31 -23.30
C ALA A 110 6.97 1.25 -22.30
N TYR A 111 7.03 0.00 -22.69
CA TYR A 111 6.77 -1.09 -21.76
C TYR A 111 7.93 -1.23 -20.76
N VAL A 112 7.62 -1.28 -19.46
CA VAL A 112 8.58 -1.72 -18.43
C VAL A 112 8.72 -3.24 -18.50
N SER A 113 7.59 -3.93 -18.59
CA SER A 113 7.50 -5.37 -18.79
C SER A 113 6.36 -5.68 -19.75
N PRO A 114 6.46 -6.72 -20.58
CA PRO A 114 5.34 -7.22 -21.37
C PRO A 114 4.35 -8.04 -20.54
N PHE A 115 4.69 -8.34 -19.30
CA PHE A 115 3.93 -9.24 -18.43
C PHE A 115 3.23 -8.47 -17.32
N GLN A 116 1.98 -8.86 -17.03
CA GLN A 116 1.21 -8.40 -15.87
C GLN A 116 1.21 -9.43 -14.75
N ARG A 117 1.53 -10.69 -15.07
CA ARG A 117 1.52 -11.83 -14.15
C ARG A 117 2.64 -12.80 -14.49
N ALA A 118 3.17 -13.48 -13.49
CA ALA A 118 4.13 -14.56 -13.67
C ALA A 118 4.03 -15.58 -12.52
N GLU A 119 4.49 -16.80 -12.75
CA GLU A 119 4.55 -17.83 -11.73
C GLU A 119 5.49 -17.42 -10.58
N GLY A 120 5.09 -17.67 -9.35
CA GLY A 120 5.85 -17.31 -8.15
C GLY A 120 5.79 -15.83 -7.78
N ILE A 121 4.96 -15.04 -8.46
CA ILE A 121 4.69 -13.63 -8.15
C ILE A 121 3.27 -13.49 -7.62
N ARG A 122 3.11 -12.72 -6.53
CA ARG A 122 1.81 -12.41 -5.96
C ARG A 122 1.05 -11.40 -6.80
N GLU A 123 -0.21 -11.73 -7.09
CA GLU A 123 -1.11 -10.80 -7.75
C GLU A 123 -1.69 -9.80 -6.74
N PRO A 124 -1.89 -8.52 -7.15
CA PRO A 124 -2.54 -7.53 -6.31
C PRO A 124 -4.01 -7.89 -6.06
N LEU A 125 -4.54 -7.45 -4.92
CA LEU A 125 -5.97 -7.52 -4.60
C LEU A 125 -6.80 -6.57 -5.46
N TRP A 126 -6.21 -5.43 -5.83
CA TRP A 126 -6.83 -4.36 -6.61
C TRP A 126 -5.78 -3.59 -7.39
N THR A 127 -6.16 -3.06 -8.56
CA THR A 127 -5.30 -2.21 -9.38
C THR A 127 -6.04 -0.98 -9.85
N TRP A 128 -5.33 0.15 -9.97
CA TRP A 128 -5.87 1.39 -10.52
C TRP A 128 -5.15 1.76 -11.81
N THR A 129 -5.91 1.77 -12.90
CA THR A 129 -5.48 2.27 -14.21
C THR A 129 -6.62 3.05 -14.84
N PRO A 130 -6.49 4.37 -14.98
CA PRO A 130 -5.31 5.21 -14.71
C PRO A 130 -4.95 5.28 -13.23
N SER A 131 -3.71 5.75 -12.94
CA SER A 131 -3.22 5.97 -11.57
C SER A 131 -4.09 6.98 -10.82
N ILE A 132 -4.43 6.67 -9.58
CA ILE A 132 -5.05 7.59 -8.62
C ILE A 132 -4.01 8.31 -7.76
N ALA A 133 -2.74 7.87 -7.84
CA ALA A 133 -1.64 8.23 -6.93
C ALA A 133 -2.04 8.05 -5.46
N PRO A 134 -2.20 6.80 -4.98
CA PRO A 134 -2.64 6.51 -3.62
C PRO A 134 -1.63 7.06 -2.60
N SER A 135 -2.15 7.60 -1.48
CA SER A 135 -1.37 8.28 -0.46
C SER A 135 -1.53 7.66 0.92
N GLY A 136 -2.24 8.30 1.84
CA GLY A 136 -2.55 7.71 3.14
C GLY A 136 -3.56 6.56 3.05
N MET A 137 -3.53 5.65 4.02
CA MET A 137 -4.41 4.49 4.08
C MET A 137 -4.85 4.20 5.51
N ALA A 138 -6.14 3.88 5.70
CA ALA A 138 -6.69 3.51 6.99
C ALA A 138 -7.74 2.41 6.86
N TRP A 139 -7.66 1.42 7.76
CA TRP A 139 -8.71 0.40 7.92
C TRP A 139 -9.77 0.89 8.89
N TYR A 140 -11.04 0.68 8.54
CA TYR A 140 -12.18 1.02 9.37
C TYR A 140 -13.06 -0.20 9.65
N ASN A 141 -13.28 -0.49 10.93
CA ASN A 141 -14.23 -1.51 11.39
C ASN A 141 -15.02 -1.04 12.62
N GLY A 142 -15.17 0.27 12.77
CA GLY A 142 -15.84 0.90 13.89
C GLY A 142 -17.37 0.85 13.84
N SER A 143 -17.99 1.45 14.82
CA SER A 143 -19.46 1.48 14.99
C SER A 143 -20.10 2.81 14.57
N ARG A 144 -19.31 3.89 14.50
CA ARG A 144 -19.79 5.24 14.18
C ARG A 144 -20.34 5.35 12.75
N PHE A 145 -19.77 4.60 11.82
CA PHE A 145 -20.23 4.47 10.43
C PHE A 145 -20.51 3.01 10.08
N PRO A 146 -21.68 2.45 10.50
CA PRO A 146 -21.97 1.02 10.35
C PRO A 146 -21.91 0.52 8.90
N ALA A 147 -22.29 1.38 7.93
CA ALA A 147 -22.24 1.09 6.50
C ALA A 147 -20.80 1.03 5.93
N TRP A 148 -19.81 1.49 6.68
CA TRP A 148 -18.40 1.53 6.28
C TRP A 148 -17.53 0.49 7.00
N ARG A 149 -18.14 -0.39 7.79
CA ARG A 149 -17.40 -1.49 8.43
C ARG A 149 -16.71 -2.36 7.39
N SER A 150 -15.59 -2.94 7.80
CA SER A 150 -14.75 -3.80 6.94
C SER A 150 -14.34 -3.10 5.64
N SER A 151 -13.95 -1.83 5.74
CA SER A 151 -13.53 -1.03 4.59
C SER A 151 -12.13 -0.47 4.77
N LEU A 152 -11.42 -0.43 3.67
CA LEU A 152 -10.15 0.27 3.53
C LEU A 152 -10.41 1.63 2.87
N PHE A 153 -9.92 2.70 3.48
CA PHE A 153 -9.93 4.04 2.92
C PHE A 153 -8.54 4.35 2.38
N VAL A 154 -8.48 4.86 1.16
CA VAL A 154 -7.24 5.23 0.46
C VAL A 154 -7.37 6.65 -0.06
N GLY A 155 -6.45 7.52 0.31
CA GLY A 155 -6.39 8.88 -0.22
C GLY A 155 -5.87 8.87 -1.66
N ALA A 156 -6.47 9.69 -2.54
CA ALA A 156 -6.07 9.86 -3.93
C ALA A 156 -5.57 11.28 -4.18
N LEU A 157 -4.30 11.39 -4.61
CA LEU A 157 -3.70 12.70 -4.90
C LEU A 157 -4.14 13.25 -6.26
N VAL A 158 -4.28 12.37 -7.27
CA VAL A 158 -4.66 12.76 -8.63
C VAL A 158 -6.15 13.02 -8.71
N ASN A 159 -6.96 12.10 -8.19
CA ASN A 159 -8.42 12.19 -8.27
C ASN A 159 -9.03 13.16 -7.24
N ARG A 160 -8.25 13.62 -6.25
CA ARG A 160 -8.69 14.55 -5.20
C ARG A 160 -9.90 14.04 -4.40
N GLU A 161 -9.87 12.79 -4.04
CA GLU A 161 -10.96 12.10 -3.37
C GLU A 161 -10.43 10.99 -2.45
N VAL A 162 -11.30 10.36 -1.70
CA VAL A 162 -11.01 9.13 -0.95
C VAL A 162 -11.64 7.96 -1.68
N ARG A 163 -10.87 6.91 -1.90
CA ARG A 163 -11.36 5.61 -2.35
C ARG A 163 -11.70 4.74 -1.15
N ARG A 164 -12.95 4.30 -1.05
CA ARG A 164 -13.36 3.29 -0.09
C ARG A 164 -13.49 1.95 -0.78
N LEU A 165 -12.72 0.96 -0.31
CA LEU A 165 -12.81 -0.42 -0.77
C LEU A 165 -13.51 -1.26 0.31
N GLU A 166 -14.67 -1.82 0.00
CA GLU A 166 -15.41 -2.72 0.87
C GLU A 166 -14.84 -4.13 0.75
N PHE A 167 -14.48 -4.71 1.91
CA PHE A 167 -13.98 -6.08 1.98
C PHE A 167 -15.04 -7.05 2.49
N ARG A 168 -15.13 -8.23 1.85
CA ARG A 168 -15.86 -9.40 2.37
C ARG A 168 -15.02 -10.64 2.16
N ASN A 169 -14.82 -11.42 3.21
CA ASN A 169 -14.00 -12.63 3.19
C ASN A 169 -12.60 -12.40 2.62
N GLY A 170 -11.98 -11.28 2.96
CA GLY A 170 -10.63 -10.92 2.51
C GLY A 170 -10.53 -10.49 1.03
N VAL A 171 -11.64 -10.27 0.33
CA VAL A 171 -11.67 -9.86 -1.09
C VAL A 171 -12.37 -8.51 -1.20
N VAL A 172 -11.84 -7.63 -2.06
CA VAL A 172 -12.50 -6.37 -2.42
C VAL A 172 -13.74 -6.68 -3.24
N GLN A 173 -14.91 -6.27 -2.72
CA GLN A 173 -16.20 -6.48 -3.37
C GLN A 173 -16.65 -5.25 -4.17
N ARG A 174 -16.32 -4.08 -3.67
CA ARG A 174 -16.77 -2.81 -4.23
C ARG A 174 -15.75 -1.71 -3.94
N GLU A 175 -15.61 -0.81 -4.88
CA GLU A 175 -14.93 0.48 -4.72
C GLU A 175 -15.92 1.61 -4.92
N GLU A 176 -15.80 2.68 -4.14
CA GLU A 176 -16.53 3.92 -4.35
C GLU A 176 -15.65 5.13 -4.05
N ALA A 177 -15.92 6.23 -4.74
CA ALA A 177 -15.31 7.54 -4.49
C ALA A 177 -16.12 8.29 -3.43
N LEU A 178 -15.44 8.87 -2.45
CA LEU A 178 -16.01 9.69 -1.38
C LEU A 178 -15.28 11.02 -1.34
N PHE A 179 -16.01 12.07 -0.89
CA PHE A 179 -15.45 13.40 -0.63
C PHE A 179 -14.83 14.08 -1.86
N ALA A 180 -15.29 13.74 -3.07
CA ALA A 180 -14.85 14.40 -4.31
C ALA A 180 -15.22 15.91 -4.32
N GLU A 181 -16.24 16.31 -3.55
CA GLU A 181 -16.66 17.70 -3.36
C GLU A 181 -15.61 18.56 -2.65
N LEU A 182 -14.64 17.97 -1.97
CA LEU A 182 -13.51 18.69 -1.37
C LEU A 182 -12.60 19.29 -2.45
N ASP A 183 -12.51 18.65 -3.62
CA ASP A 183 -11.64 19.01 -4.74
C ASP A 183 -10.19 19.32 -4.32
N GLU A 184 -9.71 18.61 -3.29
CA GLU A 184 -8.36 18.72 -2.77
C GLU A 184 -7.63 17.37 -2.82
N ARG A 185 -6.33 17.42 -3.08
CA ARG A 185 -5.45 16.25 -2.98
C ARG A 185 -5.52 15.71 -1.56
N ILE A 186 -5.80 14.42 -1.40
CA ILE A 186 -5.81 13.79 -0.08
C ILE A 186 -4.41 13.27 0.23
N ARG A 187 -3.79 13.79 1.29
CA ARG A 187 -2.44 13.41 1.70
C ARG A 187 -2.40 12.23 2.63
N ASP A 188 -3.27 12.22 3.64
CA ASP A 188 -3.30 11.14 4.63
C ASP A 188 -4.72 10.92 5.16
N LEU A 189 -4.91 9.74 5.71
CA LEU A 189 -6.13 9.28 6.35
C LEU A 189 -5.77 8.57 7.65
N ARG A 190 -6.53 8.86 8.72
CA ARG A 190 -6.38 8.15 9.99
C ARG A 190 -7.73 7.78 10.57
N VAL A 191 -7.79 6.60 11.15
CA VAL A 191 -8.87 6.18 12.04
C VAL A 191 -8.32 6.19 13.45
N PHE A 192 -8.98 6.94 14.32
CA PHE A 192 -8.62 7.03 15.73
C PHE A 192 -9.89 7.18 16.56
N ASP A 193 -10.06 6.35 17.58
CA ASP A 193 -11.23 6.33 18.46
C ASP A 193 -12.55 6.32 17.69
N ASP A 194 -12.67 5.40 16.72
CA ASP A 194 -13.83 5.21 15.82
C ASP A 194 -14.18 6.43 14.95
N ARG A 195 -13.27 7.41 14.88
CA ARG A 195 -13.38 8.64 14.09
C ARG A 195 -12.47 8.57 12.87
N ILE A 196 -12.91 9.16 11.77
CA ILE A 196 -12.12 9.22 10.52
C ILE A 196 -11.65 10.66 10.32
N PHE A 197 -10.35 10.81 10.10
CA PHE A 197 -9.70 12.07 9.82
C PHE A 197 -9.06 12.06 8.44
N ILE A 198 -9.20 13.16 7.71
CA ILE A 198 -8.63 13.36 6.38
C ILE A 198 -7.69 14.57 6.45
N LEU A 199 -6.46 14.40 5.94
CA LEU A 199 -5.50 15.47 5.77
C LEU A 199 -5.37 15.80 4.28
N THR A 200 -5.60 17.07 3.90
CA THR A 200 -5.46 17.51 2.52
C THR A 200 -4.05 18.01 2.21
N ASP A 201 -3.67 18.02 0.94
CA ASP A 201 -2.35 18.38 0.42
C ASP A 201 -2.44 19.68 -0.39
N SER A 202 -2.43 20.82 0.29
CA SER A 202 -2.42 22.14 -0.31
C SER A 202 -1.66 23.14 0.58
N GLU A 203 -1.37 24.34 0.08
CA GLU A 203 -0.74 25.43 0.88
C GLU A 203 -1.59 25.80 2.10
N LEU A 204 -2.91 25.67 2.00
CA LEU A 204 -3.87 25.87 3.07
C LEU A 204 -4.45 24.53 3.54
N GLY A 205 -3.59 23.51 3.67
CA GLY A 205 -3.99 22.14 4.01
C GLY A 205 -4.91 22.09 5.24
N ARG A 206 -5.92 21.22 5.17
CA ARG A 206 -6.96 21.06 6.21
C ARG A 206 -6.86 19.70 6.87
N LEU A 207 -7.12 19.67 8.18
CA LEU A 207 -7.45 18.46 8.91
C LEU A 207 -8.98 18.42 9.07
N ILE A 208 -9.61 17.43 8.48
CA ILE A 208 -11.07 17.29 8.42
C ILE A 208 -11.48 16.07 9.22
N GLU A 209 -12.42 16.23 10.15
CA GLU A 209 -13.10 15.11 10.79
C GLU A 209 -14.38 14.79 10.02
N VAL A 210 -14.57 13.51 9.71
CA VAL A 210 -15.80 13.01 9.09
C VAL A 210 -16.87 12.80 10.18
N LEU A 211 -18.04 13.38 10.00
CA LEU A 211 -19.17 13.25 10.93
C LEU A 211 -20.28 12.40 10.30
N PRO A 212 -20.98 11.55 11.07
CA PRO A 212 -22.19 10.90 10.60
C PRO A 212 -23.29 11.93 10.40
N HIS A 213 -24.12 11.71 9.38
CA HIS A 213 -25.33 12.49 9.15
C HIS A 213 -26.49 11.95 9.98
#